data_e6043e5f897305be7892c423c4cdf6b6
#
_entry.id   e6043e5f897305be7892c423c4cdf6b6
#
_cell.length_a   1.000
_cell.length_b   1.000
_cell.length_c   1.000
_cell.angle_alpha   90.00
_cell.angle_beta   90.00
_cell.angle_gamma   90.00
#
_symmetry.space_group_name_H-M   'P 1'
#
loop_
_entity.id
_entity.type
_entity.pdbx_description
1 polymer ?
#
loop_
_entity_poly.entity_id
_entity_poly.type
_entity_poly.pdbx_seq_one_letter_code
_entity_poly.pdbx_strand_id
1 'polypeptide(L)'
;MPSSSPTSTANGDARTVRLTIPAKAEYITLVRLALSGLSNLRPLDDETLGDLKLAVTEACSNSVRHAYRDGREGAVQVVYELHPDRLVVEVSDDGEGFPVDQSLAVTGGSLTEGGLGIAIIRELADELEFGPRESGKGSRLRFVKFIEE
;
A
#
# COMPACT_ATOMS: atom_id res chain seq x y z
N MET A 1 -8.35 5.44 31.67
CA MET A 1 -8.44 5.65 31.07
C MET A 1 -8.37 5.94 30.16
N PRO A 2 -8.28 5.77 29.80
CA PRO A 2 -8.13 5.89 28.83
C PRO A 2 -7.97 6.55 27.97
N SER A 3 -7.56 6.76 28.26
CA SER A 3 -7.29 7.55 27.60
C SER A 3 -6.97 7.54 26.25
N SER A 4 -6.44 6.70 25.74
CA SER A 4 -6.23 6.58 24.36
C SER A 4 -7.45 6.84 23.57
N SER A 5 -8.51 6.64 24.16
CA SER A 5 -9.73 6.93 23.49
C SER A 5 -9.81 8.29 22.89
N PRO A 6 -9.29 9.28 23.55
CA PRO A 6 -9.38 10.60 22.96
C PRO A 6 -8.80 10.68 21.59
N THR A 7 -7.72 9.99 21.39
CA THR A 7 -7.11 9.99 20.07
C THR A 7 -8.02 9.41 19.03
N SER A 8 -8.64 8.31 19.37
CA SER A 8 -9.58 7.72 18.44
C SER A 8 -10.72 8.65 18.16
N THR A 9 -11.15 9.34 19.16
CA THR A 9 -12.26 10.23 19.00
C THR A 9 -11.92 11.36 18.05
N ALA A 10 -10.73 11.88 18.18
CA ALA A 10 -10.34 12.96 17.31
C ALA A 10 -10.38 12.54 15.86
N ASN A 11 -10.10 11.29 15.60
CA ASN A 11 -10.16 10.75 14.26
C ASN A 11 -11.28 9.74 14.17
N GLY A 12 -12.39 10.07 14.79
CA GLY A 12 -13.42 9.10 15.02
C GLY A 12 -13.93 8.37 13.82
N ASP A 13 -13.85 8.98 12.65
CA ASP A 13 -14.37 8.35 11.47
C ASP A 13 -13.33 7.52 10.74
N ALA A 14 -12.10 7.55 11.18
CA ALA A 14 -11.06 6.79 10.54
C ALA A 14 -10.96 5.41 11.16
N ARG A 15 -10.75 4.42 10.34
CA ARG A 15 -10.54 3.05 10.79
C ARG A 15 -9.26 2.55 10.18
N THR A 16 -8.46 1.87 10.99
CA THR A 16 -7.17 1.38 10.55
C THR A 16 -7.12 -0.13 10.66
N VAL A 17 -6.71 -0.77 9.60
CA VAL A 17 -6.51 -2.22 9.57
C VAL A 17 -5.09 -2.48 9.14
N ARG A 18 -4.41 -3.35 9.87
CA ARG A 18 -3.02 -3.68 9.58
C ARG A 18 -2.90 -5.16 9.27
N LEU A 19 -2.11 -5.47 8.27
CA LEU A 19 -1.80 -6.84 7.91
C LEU A 19 -0.30 -6.98 7.81
N THR A 20 0.23 -8.07 8.30
CA THR A 20 1.62 -8.41 8.07
C THR A 20 1.64 -9.77 7.39
N ILE A 21 2.24 -9.84 6.22
CA ILE A 21 2.30 -11.09 5.47
C ILE A 21 3.75 -11.46 5.21
N PRO A 22 4.02 -12.75 5.05
CA PRO A 22 5.35 -13.13 4.56
C PRO A 22 5.57 -12.49 3.20
N ALA A 23 6.82 -12.19 2.89
CA ALA A 23 7.15 -11.53 1.63
C ALA A 23 7.19 -12.55 0.50
N LYS A 24 6.03 -13.13 0.21
CA LYS A 24 5.87 -14.14 -0.82
C LYS A 24 4.61 -13.82 -1.61
N ALA A 25 4.70 -13.99 -2.91
CA ALA A 25 3.63 -13.58 -3.80
C ALA A 25 2.29 -14.23 -3.47
N GLU A 26 2.33 -15.48 -3.01
CA GLU A 26 1.07 -16.18 -2.76
C GLU A 26 0.27 -15.57 -1.63
N TYR A 27 0.89 -14.75 -0.77
CA TYR A 27 0.16 -14.12 0.32
C TYR A 27 -0.50 -12.81 -0.08
N ILE A 28 -0.22 -12.31 -1.28
CA ILE A 28 -0.81 -11.04 -1.70
C ILE A 28 -2.33 -11.16 -1.83
N THR A 29 -2.82 -12.36 -2.09
CA THR A 29 -4.26 -12.58 -2.15
C THR A 29 -4.95 -12.14 -0.86
N LEU A 30 -4.31 -12.35 0.29
CA LEU A 30 -4.91 -11.94 1.55
C LEU A 30 -5.07 -10.44 1.64
N VAL A 31 -4.13 -9.71 1.06
CA VAL A 31 -4.20 -8.26 1.06
C VAL A 31 -5.41 -7.79 0.26
N ARG A 32 -5.65 -8.42 -0.88
CA ARG A 32 -6.81 -8.08 -1.70
C ARG A 32 -8.12 -8.46 -1.02
N LEU A 33 -8.14 -9.60 -0.34
CA LEU A 33 -9.34 -9.99 0.39
C LEU A 33 -9.68 -9.01 1.50
N ALA A 34 -8.65 -8.42 2.12
CA ALA A 34 -8.89 -7.42 3.14
C ALA A 34 -9.60 -6.21 2.56
N LEU A 35 -9.26 -5.82 1.34
CA LEU A 35 -9.95 -4.72 0.70
C LEU A 35 -11.42 -5.04 0.46
N SER A 36 -11.71 -6.27 0.06
CA SER A 36 -13.10 -6.68 -0.09
C SER A 36 -13.84 -6.58 1.23
N GLY A 37 -13.17 -6.97 2.31
CA GLY A 37 -13.79 -6.86 3.63
C GLY A 37 -14.03 -5.42 4.03
N LEU A 38 -13.11 -4.54 3.72
CA LEU A 38 -13.29 -3.12 4.02
C LEU A 38 -14.47 -2.55 3.26
N SER A 39 -14.69 -3.01 2.04
CA SER A 39 -15.80 -2.54 1.24
C SER A 39 -17.13 -2.90 1.86
N ASN A 40 -17.18 -3.92 2.70
CA ASN A 40 -18.40 -4.24 3.44
C ASN A 40 -18.65 -3.24 4.56
N LEU A 41 -17.59 -2.64 5.09
CA LEU A 41 -17.75 -1.64 6.14
C LEU A 41 -18.10 -0.28 5.56
N ARG A 42 -17.54 0.04 4.43
CA ARG A 42 -17.82 1.27 3.73
C ARG A 42 -17.91 0.94 2.25
N PRO A 43 -19.10 0.85 1.71
CA PRO A 43 -19.26 0.39 0.32
C PRO A 43 -18.46 1.23 -0.66
N LEU A 44 -17.76 0.55 -1.54
CA LEU A 44 -17.03 1.16 -2.63
C LEU A 44 -17.63 0.64 -3.92
N ASP A 45 -17.65 1.49 -4.95
CA ASP A 45 -18.15 0.98 -6.21
C ASP A 45 -17.14 0.01 -6.81
N ASP A 46 -17.58 -0.75 -7.78
CA ASP A 46 -16.75 -1.83 -8.33
C ASP A 46 -15.49 -1.29 -8.98
N GLU A 47 -15.59 -0.15 -9.63
CA GLU A 47 -14.43 0.41 -10.29
C GLU A 47 -13.38 0.84 -9.28
N THR A 48 -13.80 1.53 -8.23
CA THR A 48 -12.88 1.98 -7.19
C THR A 48 -12.24 0.79 -6.49
N LEU A 49 -13.04 -0.21 -6.16
CA LEU A 49 -12.49 -1.39 -5.50
C LEU A 49 -11.51 -2.12 -6.39
N GLY A 50 -11.82 -2.23 -7.68
CA GLY A 50 -10.91 -2.86 -8.62
C GLY A 50 -9.59 -2.11 -8.74
N ASP A 51 -9.67 -0.78 -8.81
CA ASP A 51 -8.47 0.05 -8.87
C ASP A 51 -7.62 -0.13 -7.63
N LEU A 52 -8.24 -0.16 -6.46
CA LEU A 52 -7.50 -0.33 -5.22
C LEU A 52 -6.85 -1.69 -5.14
N LYS A 53 -7.55 -2.73 -5.58
CA LYS A 53 -6.97 -4.07 -5.58
C LYS A 53 -5.77 -4.15 -6.49
N LEU A 54 -5.86 -3.55 -7.66
CA LEU A 54 -4.74 -3.57 -8.59
C LEU A 54 -3.57 -2.77 -8.02
N ALA A 55 -3.84 -1.59 -7.49
CA ALA A 55 -2.77 -0.75 -6.96
C ALA A 55 -2.05 -1.44 -5.79
N VAL A 56 -2.80 -2.04 -4.86
CA VAL A 56 -2.15 -2.66 -3.71
C VAL A 56 -1.41 -3.92 -4.13
N THR A 57 -1.93 -4.63 -5.14
CA THR A 57 -1.23 -5.81 -5.65
C THR A 57 0.14 -5.41 -6.21
N GLU A 58 0.17 -4.32 -6.97
CA GLU A 58 1.43 -3.87 -7.55
C GLU A 58 2.39 -3.40 -6.46
N ALA A 59 1.87 -2.70 -5.46
CA ALA A 59 2.73 -2.23 -4.37
C ALA A 59 3.33 -3.40 -3.61
N CYS A 60 2.52 -4.41 -3.30
CA CYS A 60 3.03 -5.58 -2.59
C CYS A 60 3.99 -6.39 -3.44
N SER A 61 3.69 -6.52 -4.73
CA SER A 61 4.59 -7.24 -5.62
C SER A 61 5.95 -6.58 -5.69
N ASN A 62 5.96 -5.25 -5.71
CA ASN A 62 7.23 -4.53 -5.69
C ASN A 62 8.00 -4.81 -4.41
N SER A 63 7.34 -4.79 -3.26
CA SER A 63 8.03 -5.07 -2.01
C SER A 63 8.58 -6.49 -1.99
N VAL A 64 7.80 -7.45 -2.43
CA VAL A 64 8.25 -8.84 -2.45
C VAL A 64 9.46 -8.98 -3.36
N ARG A 65 9.40 -8.35 -4.54
CA ARG A 65 10.43 -8.54 -5.54
C ARG A 65 11.72 -7.81 -5.19
N HIS A 66 11.60 -6.59 -4.68
CA HIS A 66 12.76 -5.73 -4.53
C HIS A 66 13.36 -5.75 -3.13
N ALA A 67 12.56 -5.98 -2.11
CA ALA A 67 13.05 -5.89 -0.75
C ALA A 67 13.88 -7.11 -0.36
N TYR A 68 13.52 -8.27 -0.85
CA TYR A 68 14.14 -9.52 -0.40
C TYR A 68 14.64 -10.35 -1.56
N ARG A 69 15.16 -9.69 -2.59
CA ARG A 69 15.55 -10.38 -3.80
C ARG A 69 16.78 -11.26 -3.63
N ASP A 70 17.50 -11.12 -2.54
CA ASP A 70 18.64 -11.98 -2.29
C ASP A 70 18.24 -13.27 -1.59
N GLY A 71 16.96 -13.55 -1.50
CA GLY A 71 16.48 -14.78 -0.92
C GLY A 71 16.25 -14.73 0.57
N ARG A 72 16.50 -13.60 1.20
CA ARG A 72 16.24 -13.49 2.63
C ARG A 72 14.74 -13.56 2.87
N GLU A 73 14.37 -14.08 4.02
CA GLU A 73 12.99 -14.08 4.40
C GLU A 73 12.65 -12.78 5.08
N GLY A 74 11.41 -12.35 4.93
CA GLY A 74 10.98 -11.15 5.55
C GLY A 74 9.50 -11.00 5.45
N ALA A 75 9.01 -9.82 5.79
CA ALA A 75 7.59 -9.55 5.85
C ALA A 75 7.28 -8.24 5.15
N VAL A 76 6.03 -8.14 4.70
CA VAL A 76 5.49 -6.91 4.14
C VAL A 76 4.33 -6.51 5.03
N GLN A 77 4.28 -5.26 5.41
CA GLN A 77 3.20 -4.74 6.21
C GLN A 77 2.31 -3.86 5.34
N VAL A 78 1.01 -4.06 5.45
CA VAL A 78 0.04 -3.28 4.71
C VAL A 78 -0.90 -2.64 5.71
N VAL A 79 -1.08 -1.34 5.59
CA VAL A 79 -1.96 -0.59 6.48
C VAL A 79 -3.02 0.07 5.63
N TYR A 80 -4.27 -0.12 6.01
CA TYR A 80 -5.40 0.55 5.38
C TYR A 80 -5.98 1.54 6.38
N GLU A 81 -6.14 2.78 5.96
CA GLU A 81 -6.84 3.79 6.77
C GLU A 81 -8.07 4.20 6.02
N LEU A 82 -9.22 3.88 6.56
CA LEU A 82 -10.49 4.18 5.90
C LEU A 82 -11.05 5.45 6.52
N HIS A 83 -11.07 6.51 5.74
CA HIS A 83 -11.64 7.80 6.14
C HIS A 83 -12.96 8.00 5.40
N PRO A 84 -13.76 8.96 5.83
CA PRO A 84 -15.05 9.17 5.15
C PRO A 84 -14.93 9.51 3.68
N ASP A 85 -13.86 10.20 3.29
CA ASP A 85 -13.73 10.69 1.93
C ASP A 85 -12.57 10.07 1.18
N ARG A 86 -11.83 9.14 1.77
CA ARG A 86 -10.70 8.55 1.09
C ARG A 86 -10.23 7.29 1.77
N LEU A 87 -9.49 6.50 1.04
CA LEU A 87 -8.79 5.36 1.59
C LEU A 87 -7.29 5.58 1.40
N VAL A 88 -6.54 5.40 2.46
CA VAL A 88 -5.09 5.49 2.42
C VAL A 88 -4.53 4.08 2.56
N VAL A 89 -3.60 3.74 1.69
CA VAL A 89 -2.96 2.43 1.74
C VAL A 89 -1.46 2.64 1.84
N GLU A 90 -0.85 1.96 2.79
CA GLU A 90 0.60 2.05 2.95
C GLU A 90 1.17 0.64 2.95
N VAL A 91 2.17 0.42 2.12
CA VAL A 91 2.86 -0.86 2.01
C VAL A 91 4.31 -0.61 2.38
N SER A 92 4.82 -1.35 3.34
CA SER A 92 6.19 -1.16 3.78
C SER A 92 6.87 -2.48 4.04
N ASP A 93 8.19 -2.45 4.01
CA ASP A 93 9.02 -3.61 4.30
C ASP A 93 10.32 -3.10 4.89
N ASP A 94 11.13 -4.01 5.46
CA ASP A 94 12.44 -3.64 5.96
C ASP A 94 13.54 -4.34 5.20
N GLY A 95 13.34 -4.54 3.91
CA GLY A 95 14.37 -5.05 3.04
C GLY A 95 15.33 -3.97 2.60
N GLU A 96 15.80 -4.06 1.36
CA GLU A 96 16.81 -3.13 0.87
C GLU A 96 16.23 -1.79 0.43
N GLY A 97 14.96 -1.74 0.23
CA GLY A 97 14.34 -0.51 -0.22
C GLY A 97 14.31 -0.39 -1.73
N PHE A 98 13.58 0.59 -2.20
CA PHE A 98 13.50 0.88 -3.62
C PHE A 98 14.68 1.72 -4.03
N PRO A 99 15.19 1.51 -5.25
CA PRO A 99 16.06 2.50 -5.85
C PRO A 99 15.22 3.67 -6.31
N VAL A 100 15.15 4.68 -5.45
CA VAL A 100 14.23 5.80 -5.67
C VAL A 100 14.46 6.46 -7.01
N ASP A 101 15.71 6.60 -7.38
CA ASP A 101 16.02 7.24 -8.65
C ASP A 101 15.42 6.49 -9.81
N GLN A 102 15.44 5.19 -9.75
CA GLN A 102 14.84 4.39 -10.80
C GLN A 102 13.34 4.57 -10.85
N SER A 103 12.75 4.71 -9.69
CA SER A 103 11.31 4.91 -9.65
C SER A 103 10.92 6.16 -10.38
N LEU A 104 11.71 7.20 -10.24
CA LEU A 104 11.42 8.43 -10.95
C LEU A 104 11.68 8.30 -12.42
N ALA A 105 12.66 7.53 -12.78
CA ALA A 105 13.03 7.37 -14.17
C ALA A 105 12.01 6.58 -14.96
N VAL A 106 11.08 5.96 -14.28
CA VAL A 106 10.06 5.16 -14.95
C VAL A 106 9.33 5.95 -16.00
N THR A 107 9.15 7.24 -15.74
CA THR A 107 8.44 8.04 -16.71
C THR A 107 9.13 8.04 -18.05
N GLY A 108 10.38 7.68 -18.08
CA GLY A 108 11.09 7.62 -19.33
C GLY A 108 10.82 6.37 -20.13
N GLY A 109 9.89 5.57 -19.72
CA GLY A 109 9.51 4.43 -20.52
C GLY A 109 10.27 3.17 -20.21
N SER A 110 10.99 3.15 -19.15
CA SER A 110 11.65 1.93 -18.74
C SER A 110 10.59 0.98 -18.20
N LEU A 111 10.26 -0.01 -18.98
CA LEU A 111 9.22 -0.94 -18.61
C LEU A 111 9.80 -2.16 -17.94
N THR A 112 10.82 -1.94 -17.13
CA THR A 112 11.39 -3.03 -16.39
C THR A 112 10.47 -3.41 -15.26
N GLU A 113 10.75 -4.54 -14.66
CA GLU A 113 9.99 -4.97 -13.51
C GLU A 113 10.01 -3.89 -12.47
N GLY A 114 8.97 -3.78 -11.72
CA GLY A 114 8.91 -2.80 -10.66
C GLY A 114 8.58 -1.42 -11.17
N GLY A 115 9.19 -1.01 -12.28
CA GLY A 115 8.89 0.28 -12.85
C GLY A 115 7.48 0.36 -13.36
N LEU A 116 7.05 -0.67 -14.02
CA LEU A 116 5.68 -0.71 -14.53
C LEU A 116 4.68 -0.71 -13.39
N GLY A 117 4.99 -1.42 -12.31
CA GLY A 117 4.07 -1.45 -11.18
C GLY A 117 3.87 -0.08 -10.56
N ILE A 118 4.95 0.69 -10.40
CA ILE A 118 4.83 2.03 -9.85
C ILE A 118 4.00 2.92 -10.78
N ALA A 119 4.22 2.78 -12.09
CA ALA A 119 3.45 3.56 -13.05
C ALA A 119 1.95 3.24 -12.96
N ILE A 120 1.62 1.97 -12.77
CA ILE A 120 0.23 1.58 -12.61
C ILE A 120 -0.37 2.22 -11.38
N ILE A 121 0.35 2.18 -10.26
CA ILE A 121 -0.16 2.77 -9.04
C ILE A 121 -0.37 4.27 -9.22
N ARG A 122 0.59 4.93 -9.87
CA ARG A 122 0.48 6.36 -10.11
C ARG A 122 -0.75 6.70 -10.92
N GLU A 123 -1.07 5.85 -11.87
CA GLU A 123 -2.23 6.08 -12.73
C GLU A 123 -3.54 5.91 -11.95
N LEU A 124 -3.58 4.95 -11.04
CA LEU A 124 -4.82 4.60 -10.35
C LEU A 124 -5.07 5.41 -9.10
N ALA A 125 -4.03 5.91 -8.46
CA ALA A 125 -4.16 6.62 -7.19
C ALA A 125 -4.32 8.11 -7.43
N ASP A 126 -4.91 8.77 -6.45
CA ASP A 126 -5.02 10.22 -6.50
C ASP A 126 -3.79 10.89 -5.94
N GLU A 127 -3.10 10.23 -5.01
CA GLU A 127 -1.84 10.72 -4.45
C GLU A 127 -0.93 9.53 -4.25
N LEU A 128 0.36 9.74 -4.40
CA LEU A 128 1.34 8.68 -4.25
C LEU A 128 2.64 9.24 -3.72
N GLU A 129 3.17 8.60 -2.68
CA GLU A 129 4.53 8.88 -2.21
C GLU A 129 5.24 7.57 -1.96
N PHE A 130 6.54 7.56 -2.13
CA PHE A 130 7.32 6.40 -1.78
C PHE A 130 8.74 6.85 -1.44
N GLY A 131 9.42 6.01 -0.67
CA GLY A 131 10.74 6.34 -0.22
C GLY A 131 11.16 5.38 0.87
N PRO A 132 12.20 5.74 1.62
CA PRO A 132 12.63 4.91 2.73
C PRO A 132 11.66 5.02 3.89
N ARG A 133 11.65 4.00 4.74
CA ARG A 133 10.89 4.08 5.96
C ARG A 133 11.52 5.10 6.90
N GLU A 134 10.75 5.51 7.88
CA GLU A 134 11.28 6.45 8.86
C GLU A 134 12.50 5.91 9.57
N SER A 135 12.56 4.60 9.75
CA SER A 135 13.70 4.00 10.39
C SER A 135 14.96 4.10 9.54
N GLY A 136 14.82 4.46 8.28
CA GLY A 136 15.94 4.53 7.38
C GLY A 136 16.27 3.24 6.70
N LYS A 137 15.60 2.15 7.06
CA LYS A 137 15.84 0.85 6.48
C LYS A 137 14.56 0.35 5.86
N GLY A 138 14.63 -0.19 4.65
CA GLY A 138 13.47 -0.69 3.97
C GLY A 138 12.79 0.40 3.17
N SER A 139 11.59 0.11 2.71
CA SER A 139 10.87 1.03 1.86
C SER A 139 9.44 1.18 2.35
N ARG A 140 8.84 2.26 1.91
CA ARG A 140 7.47 2.60 2.26
C ARG A 140 6.84 3.26 1.04
N LEU A 141 5.68 2.76 0.67
CA LEU A 141 4.89 3.33 -0.41
C LEU A 141 3.51 3.62 0.14
N ARG A 142 3.03 4.83 -0.08
CA ARG A 142 1.73 5.24 0.44
C ARG A 142 0.96 5.85 -0.70
N PHE A 143 -0.28 5.40 -0.89
CA PHE A 143 -1.12 6.02 -1.90
C PHE A 143 -2.50 6.28 -1.31
N VAL A 144 -3.18 7.23 -1.92
CA VAL A 144 -4.49 7.69 -1.47
C VAL A 144 -5.45 7.59 -2.64
N LYS A 145 -6.64 7.09 -2.37
CA LYS A 145 -7.71 7.05 -3.35
C LYS A 145 -8.91 7.77 -2.75
N PHE A 146 -9.37 8.83 -3.40
CA PHE A 146 -10.55 9.54 -2.91
C PHE A 146 -11.79 8.72 -3.19
N ILE A 147 -12.71 8.77 -2.25
CA ILE A 147 -13.94 7.98 -2.29
C ILE A 147 -15.10 8.98 -2.27
N GLU A 148 -15.99 8.83 -3.23
CA GLU A 148 -17.17 9.67 -3.23
C GLU A 148 -18.29 8.97 -2.50
N GLU A 149 -19.17 9.77 -1.98
CA GLU A 149 -20.31 9.24 -1.22
C GLU A 149 -21.43 8.78 -2.07
#